data_f9cc123b31db528da30bfbdc86e151df
#
_entry.id   f9cc123b31db528da30bfbdc86e151df
#
_cell.length_a   1.000
_cell.length_b   1.000
_cell.length_c   1.000
_cell.angle_alpha   90.00
_cell.angle_beta   90.00
_cell.angle_gamma   90.00
#
_symmetry.space_group_name_H-M   'P 1'
#
loop_
_entity.id
_entity.type
_entity.pdbx_description
1 polymer ?
#
loop_
_entity_poly.entity_id
_entity_poly.type
_entity_poly.pdbx_seq_one_letter_code
_entity_poly.pdbx_strand_id
1 'polypeptide(L)'
;MRSTFKVLFYVKKGSEKPNGNLPLMCRLTVDRKIKQFSCKMDVPLRLWDVKNNRASGKSVEAQRINLAVDKIRVEVNRRYQELMQTDGYVTAAKLKDAYLGLGVKQETLLKLFEQHNAEFAKKVGHSRAQGTFRRYQTVCSHIREFLPHTYKREDIPLKELNLTFINDFEYFLRTEKKCRTNTVWGYMIVLKHIVSIARNDGRLPFNPFAGYINSPESVDRGYFTQKEIQTLMDAPMKNTYHELIRD
;
A
#
# COMPACT_ATOMS: atom_id res chain seq x y z
N MET A 1 17.58 -26.23 15.09
CA MET A 1 17.57 -25.62 16.44
C MET A 1 16.18 -25.03 16.70
N ARG A 2 15.58 -25.30 17.88
CA ARG A 2 14.33 -24.62 18.25
C ARG A 2 14.65 -23.17 18.61
N SER A 3 14.02 -22.20 17.90
CA SER A 3 14.11 -20.79 18.24
C SER A 3 13.49 -20.53 19.63
N THR A 4 14.18 -19.76 20.45
CA THR A 4 13.69 -19.40 21.80
C THR A 4 13.02 -18.03 21.72
N PHE A 5 11.73 -18.00 22.06
CA PHE A 5 10.95 -16.77 22.08
C PHE A 5 10.35 -16.51 23.47
N LYS A 6 10.53 -15.29 24.00
CA LYS A 6 10.00 -14.86 25.30
C LYS A 6 9.55 -13.42 25.26
N VAL A 7 8.36 -13.16 25.84
CA VAL A 7 7.80 -11.82 26.05
C VAL A 7 7.74 -11.55 27.55
N LEU A 8 8.35 -10.45 27.99
CA LEU A 8 8.39 -10.02 29.38
C LEU A 8 7.87 -8.58 29.49
N PHE A 9 7.04 -8.31 30.50
CA PHE A 9 6.60 -6.95 30.85
C PHE A 9 7.28 -6.50 32.13
N TYR A 10 7.63 -5.23 32.22
CA TYR A 10 8.24 -4.65 33.41
C TYR A 10 8.01 -3.14 33.46
N VAL A 11 8.04 -2.55 34.64
CA VAL A 11 8.02 -1.09 34.81
C VAL A 11 9.43 -0.53 34.81
N LYS A 12 9.65 0.59 34.13
CA LYS A 12 10.98 1.19 34.02
C LYS A 12 11.27 2.03 35.26
N LYS A 13 12.09 1.49 36.19
CA LYS A 13 12.58 2.22 37.36
C LYS A 13 13.43 3.43 36.93
N GLY A 14 13.40 4.49 37.70
CA GLY A 14 14.13 5.73 37.42
C GLY A 14 13.50 6.62 36.34
N SER A 15 12.26 6.35 35.92
CA SER A 15 11.48 7.16 34.99
C SER A 15 10.10 7.46 35.57
N GLU A 16 10.05 7.77 36.88
CA GLU A 16 8.82 8.10 37.58
C GLU A 16 8.25 9.43 37.09
N LYS A 17 6.96 9.43 36.80
CA LYS A 17 6.22 10.64 36.47
C LYS A 17 5.81 11.38 37.74
N PRO A 18 5.47 12.69 37.67
CA PRO A 18 5.03 13.47 38.83
C PRO A 18 3.84 12.84 39.60
N ASN A 19 3.06 11.99 38.96
CA ASN A 19 1.94 11.26 39.55
C ASN A 19 2.32 9.92 40.21
N GLY A 20 3.63 9.60 40.37
CA GLY A 20 4.12 8.36 40.96
C GLY A 20 3.96 7.12 40.10
N ASN A 21 3.60 7.27 38.83
CA ASN A 21 3.44 6.17 37.90
C ASN A 21 4.73 5.92 37.09
N LEU A 22 4.98 4.67 36.72
CA LEU A 22 6.11 4.23 35.95
C LEU A 22 5.68 3.76 34.56
N PRO A 23 6.47 4.04 33.50
CA PRO A 23 6.18 3.54 32.16
C PRO A 23 6.26 2.01 32.11
N LEU A 24 5.22 1.38 31.56
CA LEU A 24 5.21 -0.05 31.25
C LEU A 24 5.99 -0.33 29.98
N MET A 25 6.93 -1.26 30.07
CA MET A 25 7.81 -1.69 28.98
C MET A 25 7.56 -3.15 28.63
N CYS A 26 7.65 -3.46 27.35
CA CYS A 26 7.70 -4.83 26.84
C CYS A 26 9.11 -5.16 26.37
N ARG A 27 9.63 -6.32 26.78
CA ARG A 27 10.91 -6.90 26.36
C ARG A 27 10.65 -8.15 25.54
N LEU A 28 11.14 -8.15 24.30
CA LEU A 28 11.15 -9.29 23.40
C LEU A 28 12.53 -9.93 23.44
N THR A 29 12.58 -11.23 23.64
CA THR A 29 13.82 -12.01 23.51
C THR A 29 13.61 -13.08 22.46
N VAL A 30 14.43 -13.08 21.41
CA VAL A 30 14.45 -14.11 20.38
C VAL A 30 15.91 -14.53 20.21
N ASP A 31 16.19 -15.82 20.36
CA ASP A 31 17.52 -16.40 20.22
C ASP A 31 18.61 -15.61 20.99
N ARG A 32 18.33 -15.32 22.27
CA ARG A 32 19.17 -14.53 23.18
C ARG A 32 19.32 -13.05 22.83
N LYS A 33 18.83 -12.59 21.69
CA LYS A 33 18.84 -11.16 21.32
C LYS A 33 17.62 -10.46 21.90
N ILE A 34 17.85 -9.27 22.47
CA ILE A 34 16.81 -8.51 23.19
C ILE A 34 16.49 -7.23 22.46
N LYS A 35 15.19 -6.91 22.34
CA LYS A 35 14.67 -5.60 21.98
C LYS A 35 13.56 -5.21 22.95
N GLN A 36 13.38 -3.88 23.13
CA GLN A 36 12.40 -3.34 24.09
C GLN A 36 11.62 -2.21 23.42
N PHE A 37 10.37 -2.02 23.88
CA PHE A 37 9.54 -0.88 23.48
C PHE A 37 8.60 -0.49 24.63
N SER A 38 8.13 0.76 24.60
CA SER A 38 7.13 1.26 25.54
C SER A 38 5.74 0.76 25.16
N CYS A 39 4.98 0.28 26.13
CA CYS A 39 3.57 -0.08 25.95
C CYS A 39 2.63 1.14 25.88
N LYS A 40 3.19 2.36 25.92
CA LYS A 40 2.43 3.63 25.97
C LYS A 40 1.38 3.68 27.10
N MET A 41 1.69 3.03 28.20
CA MET A 41 0.87 2.95 29.41
C MET A 41 1.75 3.17 30.63
N ASP A 42 1.19 3.85 31.63
CA ASP A 42 1.82 4.06 32.93
C ASP A 42 1.13 3.19 33.99
N VAL A 43 1.91 2.69 34.94
CA VAL A 43 1.47 1.78 35.99
C VAL A 43 1.92 2.29 37.34
N PRO A 44 1.05 2.42 38.33
CA PRO A 44 1.45 2.71 39.70
C PRO A 44 2.36 1.62 40.24
N LEU A 45 3.52 2.00 40.78
CA LEU A 45 4.52 1.03 41.31
C LEU A 45 3.91 0.06 42.33
N ARG A 46 3.00 0.55 43.17
CA ARG A 46 2.29 -0.24 44.22
C ARG A 46 1.45 -1.39 43.65
N LEU A 47 0.99 -1.28 42.40
CA LEU A 47 0.18 -2.31 41.74
C LEU A 47 1.00 -3.32 40.95
N TRP A 48 2.27 -3.06 40.67
CA TRP A 48 3.07 -3.93 39.80
C TRP A 48 3.72 -5.09 40.55
N ASP A 49 3.33 -6.30 40.23
CA ASP A 49 3.97 -7.52 40.69
C ASP A 49 5.11 -7.92 39.73
N VAL A 50 6.34 -7.76 40.21
CA VAL A 50 7.54 -8.06 39.43
C VAL A 50 7.71 -9.57 39.20
N LYS A 51 7.25 -10.42 40.12
CA LYS A 51 7.37 -11.89 39.97
C LYS A 51 6.44 -12.42 38.90
N ASN A 52 5.20 -11.94 38.89
CA ASN A 52 4.17 -12.38 37.94
C ASN A 52 4.13 -11.55 36.67
N ASN A 53 4.87 -10.44 36.59
CA ASN A 53 4.87 -9.50 35.45
C ASN A 53 3.46 -9.00 35.09
N ARG A 54 2.66 -8.66 36.10
CA ARG A 54 1.26 -8.23 36.02
C ARG A 54 0.95 -7.25 37.16
N ALA A 55 -0.16 -6.55 37.00
CA ALA A 55 -0.70 -5.78 38.11
C ALA A 55 -1.38 -6.70 39.12
N SER A 56 -1.12 -6.49 40.42
CA SER A 56 -1.71 -7.22 41.53
C SER A 56 -3.06 -6.61 41.96
N GLY A 57 -3.91 -7.45 42.56
CA GLY A 57 -5.21 -7.06 43.10
C GLY A 57 -6.36 -7.14 42.08
N LYS A 58 -7.57 -6.83 42.58
CA LYS A 58 -8.83 -6.90 41.78
C LYS A 58 -9.40 -5.53 41.44
N SER A 59 -8.64 -4.44 41.63
CA SER A 59 -9.10 -3.09 41.30
C SER A 59 -9.35 -2.93 39.79
N VAL A 60 -10.25 -2.04 39.41
CA VAL A 60 -10.54 -1.73 38.01
C VAL A 60 -9.26 -1.32 37.27
N GLU A 61 -8.37 -0.60 37.94
CA GLU A 61 -7.08 -0.19 37.37
C GLU A 61 -6.16 -1.41 37.12
N ALA A 62 -6.05 -2.34 38.08
CA ALA A 62 -5.27 -3.55 37.90
C ALA A 62 -5.82 -4.43 36.76
N GLN A 63 -7.15 -4.57 36.66
CA GLN A 63 -7.79 -5.30 35.58
C GLN A 63 -7.52 -4.65 34.21
N ARG A 64 -7.62 -3.33 34.11
CA ARG A 64 -7.32 -2.57 32.88
C ARG A 64 -5.86 -2.79 32.42
N ILE A 65 -4.91 -2.71 33.36
CA ILE A 65 -3.50 -2.95 33.08
C ILE A 65 -3.27 -4.38 32.58
N ASN A 66 -3.84 -5.36 33.27
CA ASN A 66 -3.70 -6.78 32.92
C ASN A 66 -4.33 -7.09 31.55
N LEU A 67 -5.50 -6.52 31.24
CA LEU A 67 -6.11 -6.67 29.92
C LEU A 67 -5.23 -6.10 28.80
N ALA A 68 -4.58 -4.95 29.04
CA ALA A 68 -3.68 -4.36 28.07
C ALA A 68 -2.40 -5.21 27.88
N VAL A 69 -1.83 -5.73 28.98
CA VAL A 69 -0.69 -6.66 28.92
C VAL A 69 -1.04 -7.91 28.10
N ASP A 70 -2.22 -8.49 28.33
CA ASP A 70 -2.67 -9.68 27.60
C ASP A 70 -2.92 -9.39 26.12
N LYS A 71 -3.55 -8.26 25.77
CA LYS A 71 -3.73 -7.84 24.38
C LYS A 71 -2.39 -7.69 23.65
N ILE A 72 -1.40 -7.04 24.27
CA ILE A 72 -0.07 -6.88 23.68
C ILE A 72 0.59 -8.25 23.51
N ARG A 73 0.50 -9.13 24.49
CA ARG A 73 1.07 -10.48 24.45
C ARG A 73 0.48 -11.30 23.31
N VAL A 74 -0.83 -11.29 23.16
CA VAL A 74 -1.53 -12.00 22.07
C VAL A 74 -1.09 -11.48 20.72
N GLU A 75 -1.07 -10.16 20.54
CA GLU A 75 -0.68 -9.55 19.25
C GLU A 75 0.79 -9.81 18.91
N VAL A 76 1.70 -9.71 19.87
CA VAL A 76 3.12 -10.03 19.68
C VAL A 76 3.31 -11.50 19.29
N ASN A 77 2.59 -12.43 19.94
CA ASN A 77 2.62 -13.85 19.59
C ASN A 77 2.09 -14.09 18.17
N ARG A 78 0.98 -13.44 17.79
CA ARG A 78 0.41 -13.52 16.45
C ARG A 78 1.44 -13.07 15.40
N ARG A 79 2.08 -11.91 15.60
CA ARG A 79 3.13 -11.40 14.71
C ARG A 79 4.34 -12.32 14.61
N TYR A 80 4.72 -12.96 15.71
CA TYR A 80 5.80 -13.93 15.72
C TYR A 80 5.46 -15.14 14.82
N GLN A 81 4.26 -15.68 14.94
CA GLN A 81 3.80 -16.81 14.10
C GLN A 81 3.71 -16.42 12.63
N GLU A 82 3.14 -15.25 12.31
CA GLU A 82 3.07 -14.73 10.94
C GLU A 82 4.48 -14.62 10.31
N LEU A 83 5.44 -14.04 11.02
CA LEU A 83 6.81 -13.92 10.55
C LEU A 83 7.51 -15.26 10.37
N MET A 84 7.25 -16.23 11.27
CA MET A 84 7.80 -17.58 11.13
C MET A 84 7.25 -18.30 9.90
N GLN A 85 5.95 -18.13 9.60
CA GLN A 85 5.33 -18.73 8.41
C GLN A 85 5.80 -18.10 7.10
N THR A 86 5.95 -16.76 7.08
CA THR A 86 6.29 -16.01 5.86
C THR A 86 7.77 -16.09 5.53
N ASP A 87 8.62 -15.91 6.54
CA ASP A 87 10.06 -15.69 6.33
C ASP A 87 10.93 -16.85 6.82
N GLY A 88 10.34 -17.83 7.51
CA GLY A 88 11.04 -18.98 8.08
C GLY A 88 11.97 -18.67 9.27
N TYR A 89 12.17 -17.38 9.60
CA TYR A 89 12.98 -16.94 10.75
C TYR A 89 12.49 -15.63 11.32
N VAL A 90 12.68 -15.42 12.61
CA VAL A 90 12.33 -14.18 13.32
C VAL A 90 13.53 -13.67 14.11
N THR A 91 13.73 -12.35 14.12
CA THR A 91 14.65 -11.67 15.02
C THR A 91 13.89 -10.76 15.98
N ALA A 92 14.44 -10.47 17.16
CA ALA A 92 13.80 -9.57 18.12
C ALA A 92 13.56 -8.16 17.55
N ALA A 93 14.44 -7.67 16.63
CA ALA A 93 14.28 -6.41 15.93
C ALA A 93 13.09 -6.46 14.97
N LYS A 94 13.06 -7.47 14.08
CA LYS A 94 11.99 -7.66 13.10
C LYS A 94 10.62 -7.81 13.75
N LEU A 95 10.55 -8.57 14.88
CA LEU A 95 9.31 -8.72 15.64
C LEU A 95 8.85 -7.41 16.29
N LYS A 96 9.77 -6.64 16.87
CA LYS A 96 9.47 -5.31 17.41
C LYS A 96 8.93 -4.39 16.33
N ASP A 97 9.61 -4.33 15.19
CA ASP A 97 9.25 -3.45 14.06
C ASP A 97 7.89 -3.86 13.48
N ALA A 98 7.62 -5.16 13.33
CA ALA A 98 6.32 -5.68 12.89
C ALA A 98 5.19 -5.36 13.89
N TYR A 99 5.44 -5.45 15.19
CA TYR A 99 4.47 -5.09 16.23
C TYR A 99 4.19 -3.58 16.25
N LEU A 100 5.23 -2.75 16.15
CA LEU A 100 5.11 -1.29 16.14
C LEU A 100 4.69 -0.71 14.79
N GLY A 101 4.60 -1.53 13.75
CA GLY A 101 4.38 -1.06 12.38
C GLY A 101 5.60 -0.33 11.78
N LEU A 102 6.77 -0.46 12.41
CA LEU A 102 8.01 0.24 12.02
C LEU A 102 8.84 -0.52 10.98
N GLY A 103 8.39 -1.49 10.35
CA GLY A 103 9.15 -2.27 9.35
C GLY A 103 8.37 -2.51 8.08
N VAL A 104 7.11 -2.27 8.11
CA VAL A 104 6.30 -2.14 6.89
C VAL A 104 6.54 -0.71 6.40
N LYS A 105 7.53 -0.48 5.53
CA LYS A 105 7.43 0.64 4.59
C LYS A 105 6.05 0.48 4.01
N GLN A 106 5.11 1.33 4.45
CA GLN A 106 3.76 1.31 3.90
C GLN A 106 3.95 1.45 2.40
N GLU A 107 3.68 0.37 1.68
CA GLU A 107 3.75 0.42 0.25
C GLU A 107 2.59 1.28 -0.23
N THR A 108 2.93 2.33 -0.91
CA THR A 108 2.01 3.35 -1.36
C THR A 108 1.77 3.21 -2.86
N LEU A 109 0.67 3.76 -3.34
CA LEU A 109 0.24 3.61 -4.72
C LEU A 109 1.23 4.25 -5.69
N LEU A 110 1.67 5.49 -5.44
CA LEU A 110 2.62 6.19 -6.33
C LEU A 110 3.97 5.48 -6.36
N LYS A 111 4.45 5.01 -5.22
CA LYS A 111 5.71 4.27 -5.17
C LYS A 111 5.65 2.98 -6.01
N LEU A 112 4.52 2.25 -5.93
CA LEU A 112 4.31 1.06 -6.76
C LEU A 112 4.27 1.42 -8.26
N PHE A 113 3.59 2.50 -8.63
CA PHE A 113 3.58 3.02 -9.99
C PHE A 113 4.98 3.37 -10.50
N GLU A 114 5.76 4.07 -9.69
CA GLU A 114 7.13 4.49 -10.04
C GLU A 114 8.04 3.28 -10.24
N GLN A 115 7.97 2.28 -9.35
CA GLN A 115 8.69 1.02 -9.50
C GLN A 115 8.32 0.31 -10.80
N HIS A 116 7.02 0.15 -11.07
CA HIS A 116 6.55 -0.45 -12.31
C HIS A 116 7.04 0.33 -13.54
N ASN A 117 6.93 1.65 -13.54
CA ASN A 117 7.35 2.50 -14.65
C ASN A 117 8.86 2.41 -14.91
N ALA A 118 9.67 2.34 -13.85
CA ALA A 118 11.12 2.15 -13.97
C ALA A 118 11.49 0.79 -14.59
N GLU A 119 10.78 -0.28 -14.23
CA GLU A 119 10.96 -1.61 -14.82
C GLU A 119 10.44 -1.67 -16.26
N PHE A 120 9.31 -1.03 -16.52
CA PHE A 120 8.71 -0.98 -17.86
C PHE A 120 9.61 -0.22 -18.84
N ALA A 121 10.22 0.90 -18.40
CA ALA A 121 11.13 1.70 -19.22
C ALA A 121 12.29 0.89 -19.78
N LYS A 122 12.83 -0.07 -19.01
CA LYS A 122 13.92 -0.98 -19.45
C LYS A 122 13.52 -1.91 -20.60
N LYS A 123 12.22 -2.11 -20.80
CA LYS A 123 11.66 -3.03 -21.81
C LYS A 123 11.17 -2.30 -23.07
N VAL A 124 11.16 -0.97 -23.05
CA VAL A 124 10.73 -0.14 -24.17
C VAL A 124 11.72 -0.27 -25.33
N GLY A 125 11.21 -0.44 -26.55
CA GLY A 125 12.01 -0.67 -27.75
C GLY A 125 12.42 -2.14 -27.97
N HIS A 126 12.24 -3.02 -26.98
CA HIS A 126 12.48 -4.45 -27.12
C HIS A 126 11.18 -5.25 -27.16
N SER A 127 10.47 -5.31 -26.03
CA SER A 127 9.24 -6.10 -25.86
C SER A 127 8.01 -5.25 -25.56
N ARG A 128 8.16 -3.94 -25.41
CA ARG A 128 7.09 -3.01 -25.04
C ARG A 128 7.15 -1.75 -25.89
N ALA A 129 5.95 -1.27 -26.28
CA ALA A 129 5.80 -0.07 -27.09
C ALA A 129 5.91 1.22 -26.25
N GLN A 130 6.57 2.24 -26.82
CA GLN A 130 6.72 3.57 -26.20
C GLN A 130 5.35 4.23 -25.88
N GLY A 131 4.33 4.04 -26.74
CA GLY A 131 2.98 4.58 -26.50
C GLY A 131 2.32 4.00 -25.24
N THR A 132 2.55 2.70 -24.95
CA THR A 132 2.06 2.07 -23.73
C THR A 132 2.79 2.64 -22.50
N PHE A 133 4.08 2.84 -22.56
CA PHE A 133 4.85 3.46 -21.48
C PHE A 133 4.36 4.88 -21.16
N ARG A 134 4.17 5.71 -22.19
CA ARG A 134 3.60 7.06 -22.01
C ARG A 134 2.24 7.04 -21.31
N ARG A 135 1.39 6.06 -21.62
CA ARG A 135 0.08 5.92 -20.95
C ARG A 135 0.25 5.64 -19.44
N TYR A 136 1.17 4.76 -19.04
CA TYR A 136 1.48 4.54 -17.62
C TYR A 136 2.01 5.79 -16.92
N GLN A 137 2.88 6.55 -17.57
CA GLN A 137 3.39 7.81 -17.04
C GLN A 137 2.26 8.84 -16.86
N THR A 138 1.36 8.97 -17.83
CA THR A 138 0.21 9.88 -17.77
C THR A 138 -0.72 9.55 -16.62
N VAL A 139 -1.05 8.25 -16.41
CA VAL A 139 -1.91 7.84 -15.30
C VAL A 139 -1.23 8.08 -13.96
N CYS A 140 0.07 7.80 -13.84
CA CYS A 140 0.85 8.10 -12.65
C CYS A 140 0.82 9.61 -12.31
N SER A 141 0.97 10.48 -13.34
CA SER A 141 0.87 11.93 -13.16
C SER A 141 -0.53 12.35 -12.70
N HIS A 142 -1.59 11.81 -13.30
CA HIS A 142 -2.95 12.11 -12.87
C HIS A 142 -3.24 11.69 -11.43
N ILE A 143 -2.72 10.55 -10.98
CA ILE A 143 -2.85 10.13 -9.57
C ILE A 143 -2.07 11.08 -8.65
N ARG A 144 -0.86 11.51 -9.05
CA ARG A 144 -0.06 12.46 -8.27
C ARG A 144 -0.76 13.81 -8.10
N GLU A 145 -1.58 14.22 -9.06
CA GLU A 145 -2.39 15.45 -8.97
C GLU A 145 -3.70 15.22 -8.20
N PHE A 146 -4.32 14.06 -8.38
CA PHE A 146 -5.58 13.69 -7.74
C PHE A 146 -5.46 13.58 -6.21
N LEU A 147 -4.38 12.98 -5.70
CA LEU A 147 -4.20 12.74 -4.28
C LEU A 147 -4.19 14.04 -3.45
N PRO A 148 -3.40 15.07 -3.77
CA PRO A 148 -3.48 16.34 -3.03
C PRO A 148 -4.79 17.09 -3.28
N HIS A 149 -5.36 16.98 -4.47
CA HIS A 149 -6.63 17.64 -4.80
C HIS A 149 -7.78 17.13 -3.94
N THR A 150 -7.97 15.81 -3.90
CA THR A 150 -9.15 15.18 -3.26
C THR A 150 -8.88 14.74 -1.83
N TYR A 151 -7.73 14.14 -1.55
CA TYR A 151 -7.41 13.54 -0.26
C TYR A 151 -6.49 14.39 0.62
N LYS A 152 -5.95 15.51 0.11
CA LYS A 152 -4.99 16.39 0.82
C LYS A 152 -3.74 15.63 1.29
N ARG A 153 -3.28 14.65 0.52
CA ARG A 153 -2.13 13.79 0.78
C ARG A 153 -1.23 13.69 -0.45
N GLU A 154 0.06 13.49 -0.25
CA GLU A 154 1.02 13.29 -1.35
C GLU A 154 0.98 11.89 -1.92
N ASP A 155 0.67 10.88 -1.09
CA ASP A 155 0.55 9.49 -1.51
C ASP A 155 -0.45 8.74 -0.60
N ILE A 156 -0.90 7.55 -1.02
CA ILE A 156 -1.88 6.73 -0.28
C ILE A 156 -1.36 5.30 -0.08
N PRO A 157 -1.44 4.75 1.16
CA PRO A 157 -1.12 3.35 1.41
C PRO A 157 -2.00 2.41 0.60
N LEU A 158 -1.43 1.34 0.03
CA LEU A 158 -2.20 0.35 -0.75
C LEU A 158 -3.39 -0.22 0.02
N LYS A 159 -3.25 -0.38 1.34
CA LYS A 159 -4.32 -0.91 2.22
C LYS A 159 -5.53 0.01 2.38
N GLU A 160 -5.40 1.28 2.06
CA GLU A 160 -6.48 2.26 2.11
C GLU A 160 -7.25 2.37 0.77
N LEU A 161 -6.76 1.73 -0.29
CA LEU A 161 -7.47 1.68 -1.57
C LEU A 161 -8.79 0.93 -1.40
N ASN A 162 -9.86 1.52 -1.87
CA ASN A 162 -11.21 0.95 -1.84
C ASN A 162 -12.00 1.39 -3.07
N LEU A 163 -13.24 0.90 -3.21
CA LEU A 163 -14.10 1.27 -4.34
C LEU A 163 -14.38 2.77 -4.41
N THR A 164 -14.52 3.45 -3.27
CA THR A 164 -14.71 4.91 -3.21
C THR A 164 -13.52 5.62 -3.88
N PHE A 165 -12.28 5.25 -3.52
CA PHE A 165 -11.08 5.81 -4.15
C PHE A 165 -11.08 5.62 -5.68
N ILE A 166 -11.50 4.45 -6.16
CA ILE A 166 -11.57 4.15 -7.60
C ILE A 166 -12.60 5.07 -8.29
N ASN A 167 -13.78 5.23 -7.71
CA ASN A 167 -14.83 6.10 -8.23
C ASN A 167 -14.43 7.59 -8.19
N ASP A 168 -13.79 8.03 -7.10
CA ASP A 168 -13.33 9.41 -6.95
C ASP A 168 -12.25 9.75 -8.00
N PHE A 169 -11.35 8.81 -8.29
CA PHE A 169 -10.35 8.99 -9.34
C PHE A 169 -10.99 9.06 -10.74
N GLU A 170 -11.98 8.20 -11.03
CA GLU A 170 -12.74 8.31 -12.28
C GLU A 170 -13.45 9.67 -12.40
N TYR A 171 -14.10 10.10 -11.33
CA TYR A 171 -14.78 11.40 -11.28
C TYR A 171 -13.78 12.55 -11.54
N PHE A 172 -12.62 12.54 -10.89
CA PHE A 172 -11.54 13.51 -11.11
C PHE A 172 -11.08 13.54 -12.59
N LEU A 173 -10.93 12.38 -13.22
CA LEU A 173 -10.55 12.31 -14.64
C LEU A 173 -11.61 12.93 -15.56
N ARG A 174 -12.89 12.80 -15.21
CA ARG A 174 -14.00 13.36 -16.00
C ARG A 174 -14.17 14.86 -15.78
N THR A 175 -14.09 15.32 -14.55
CA THR A 175 -14.38 16.72 -14.17
C THR A 175 -13.16 17.62 -14.32
N GLU A 176 -12.06 17.30 -13.67
CA GLU A 176 -10.86 18.13 -13.63
C GLU A 176 -10.00 17.98 -14.90
N LYS A 177 -9.84 16.73 -15.36
CA LYS A 177 -9.04 16.44 -16.56
C LYS A 177 -9.86 16.48 -17.86
N LYS A 178 -11.19 16.60 -17.77
CA LYS A 178 -12.14 16.65 -18.89
C LYS A 178 -11.93 15.52 -19.89
N CYS A 179 -11.55 14.34 -19.41
CA CYS A 179 -11.31 13.16 -20.23
C CYS A 179 -12.63 12.58 -20.77
N ARG A 180 -12.64 12.18 -22.05
CA ARG A 180 -13.75 11.46 -22.68
C ARG A 180 -13.82 10.01 -22.13
N THR A 181 -15.00 9.39 -22.22
CA THR A 181 -15.30 8.05 -21.70
C THR A 181 -14.25 7.00 -22.06
N ASN A 182 -13.87 6.90 -23.32
CA ASN A 182 -12.88 5.91 -23.78
C ASN A 182 -11.46 6.19 -23.25
N THR A 183 -11.13 7.46 -23.00
CA THR A 183 -9.85 7.82 -22.35
C THR A 183 -9.86 7.43 -20.89
N VAL A 184 -10.94 7.73 -20.17
CA VAL A 184 -11.13 7.32 -18.75
C VAL A 184 -11.06 5.80 -18.64
N TRP A 185 -11.80 5.07 -19.48
CA TRP A 185 -11.75 3.62 -19.53
C TRP A 185 -10.31 3.09 -19.66
N GLY A 186 -9.55 3.65 -20.62
CA GLY A 186 -8.16 3.27 -20.84
C GLY A 186 -7.24 3.55 -19.65
N TYR A 187 -7.46 4.66 -18.91
CA TYR A 187 -6.70 5.01 -17.73
C TYR A 187 -7.06 4.12 -16.52
N MET A 188 -8.35 3.79 -16.37
CA MET A 188 -8.79 2.87 -15.31
C MET A 188 -8.26 1.46 -15.52
N ILE A 189 -8.08 0.99 -16.75
CA ILE A 189 -7.40 -0.29 -17.05
C ILE A 189 -5.96 -0.26 -16.55
N VAL A 190 -5.23 0.83 -16.74
CA VAL A 190 -3.85 0.99 -16.26
C VAL A 190 -3.80 0.93 -14.73
N LEU A 191 -4.66 1.69 -14.03
CA LEU A 191 -4.75 1.65 -12.58
C LEU A 191 -5.10 0.25 -12.07
N LYS A 192 -6.08 -0.42 -12.70
CA LYS A 192 -6.47 -1.79 -12.37
C LYS A 192 -5.31 -2.77 -12.52
N HIS A 193 -4.48 -2.60 -13.56
CA HIS A 193 -3.28 -3.44 -13.75
C HIS A 193 -2.26 -3.24 -12.61
N ILE A 194 -1.95 -2.00 -12.23
CA ILE A 194 -1.04 -1.71 -11.12
C ILE A 194 -1.55 -2.31 -9.79
N VAL A 195 -2.85 -2.15 -9.51
CA VAL A 195 -3.48 -2.75 -8.33
C VAL A 195 -3.43 -4.28 -8.38
N SER A 196 -3.57 -4.89 -9.56
CA SER A 196 -3.48 -6.35 -9.70
C SER A 196 -2.07 -6.87 -9.45
N ILE A 197 -1.01 -6.12 -9.77
CA ILE A 197 0.36 -6.44 -9.39
C ILE A 197 0.48 -6.51 -7.86
N ALA A 198 0.00 -5.46 -7.15
CA ALA A 198 0.03 -5.45 -5.69
C ALA A 198 -0.70 -6.64 -5.05
N ARG A 199 -1.82 -7.07 -5.66
CA ARG A 199 -2.58 -8.25 -5.21
C ARG A 199 -1.83 -9.55 -5.44
N ASN A 200 -1.28 -9.74 -6.63
CA ASN A 200 -0.55 -10.95 -7.00
C ASN A 200 0.72 -11.13 -6.16
N ASP A 201 1.35 -10.02 -5.77
CA ASP A 201 2.51 -10.01 -4.87
C ASP A 201 2.13 -10.16 -3.37
N GLY A 202 0.84 -10.33 -3.04
CA GLY A 202 0.37 -10.44 -1.66
C GLY A 202 0.42 -9.14 -0.83
N ARG A 203 0.73 -7.99 -1.46
CA ARG A 203 0.81 -6.68 -0.80
C ARG A 203 -0.57 -6.09 -0.49
N LEU A 204 -1.60 -6.51 -1.25
CA LEU A 204 -2.98 -6.10 -1.12
C LEU A 204 -3.90 -7.33 -1.06
N PRO A 205 -4.49 -7.67 0.12
CA PRO A 205 -5.24 -8.90 0.29
C PRO A 205 -6.66 -8.87 -0.29
N PHE A 206 -7.16 -7.71 -0.71
CA PHE A 206 -8.50 -7.52 -1.27
C PHE A 206 -8.46 -6.86 -2.65
N ASN A 207 -9.60 -6.80 -3.34
CA ASN A 207 -9.73 -6.18 -4.66
C ASN A 207 -10.50 -4.87 -4.56
N PRO A 208 -9.86 -3.68 -4.61
CA PRO A 208 -10.57 -2.40 -4.59
C PRO A 208 -11.44 -2.15 -5.83
N PHE A 209 -11.24 -2.90 -6.92
CA PHE A 209 -12.08 -2.86 -8.11
C PHE A 209 -13.26 -3.84 -8.06
N ALA A 210 -13.50 -4.51 -6.92
CA ALA A 210 -14.69 -5.35 -6.78
C ALA A 210 -15.95 -4.48 -6.86
N GLY A 211 -16.82 -4.79 -7.83
CA GLY A 211 -18.03 -4.00 -8.10
C GLY A 211 -17.81 -2.75 -8.98
N TYR A 212 -16.58 -2.44 -9.39
CA TYR A 212 -16.34 -1.35 -10.34
C TYR A 212 -16.66 -1.80 -11.76
N ILE A 213 -17.60 -1.09 -12.40
CA ILE A 213 -18.02 -1.35 -13.78
C ILE A 213 -17.69 -0.11 -14.61
N ASN A 214 -16.91 -0.29 -15.65
CA ASN A 214 -16.63 0.73 -16.64
C ASN A 214 -16.48 0.05 -18.02
N SER A 215 -17.19 0.54 -19.01
CA SER A 215 -17.17 0.02 -20.38
C SER A 215 -16.84 1.15 -21.37
N PRO A 216 -16.17 0.83 -22.46
CA PRO A 216 -15.94 1.82 -23.51
C PRO A 216 -17.25 2.14 -24.26
N GLU A 217 -17.36 3.35 -24.75
CA GLU A 217 -18.39 3.73 -25.72
C GLU A 217 -18.00 3.25 -27.10
N SER A 218 -18.96 2.72 -27.84
CA SER A 218 -18.79 2.44 -29.24
C SER A 218 -18.60 3.76 -29.99
N VAL A 219 -17.55 3.86 -30.79
CA VAL A 219 -17.27 5.00 -31.62
C VAL A 219 -17.36 4.55 -33.07
N ASP A 220 -18.40 4.99 -33.77
CA ASP A 220 -18.44 4.87 -35.20
C ASP A 220 -17.46 5.87 -35.80
N ARG A 221 -16.42 5.37 -36.43
CA ARG A 221 -15.40 6.20 -37.10
C ARG A 221 -15.73 6.42 -38.57
N GLY A 222 -16.82 5.83 -39.05
CA GLY A 222 -17.13 5.77 -40.44
C GLY A 222 -16.08 4.99 -41.25
N TYR A 223 -16.25 5.01 -42.55
CA TYR A 223 -15.30 4.46 -43.51
C TYR A 223 -15.26 5.40 -44.72
N PHE A 224 -14.14 5.37 -45.42
CA PHE A 224 -14.02 6.15 -46.63
C PHE A 224 -14.95 5.62 -47.71
N THR A 225 -15.64 6.53 -48.35
CA THR A 225 -16.37 6.22 -49.59
C THR A 225 -15.38 5.93 -50.72
N GLN A 226 -15.82 5.22 -51.74
CA GLN A 226 -14.97 4.90 -52.88
C GLN A 226 -14.38 6.17 -53.57
N LYS A 227 -15.14 7.27 -53.60
CA LYS A 227 -14.67 8.57 -54.12
C LYS A 227 -13.56 9.16 -53.24
N GLU A 228 -13.69 9.07 -51.92
CA GLU A 228 -12.66 9.58 -50.98
C GLU A 228 -11.40 8.74 -51.06
N ILE A 229 -11.52 7.41 -51.18
CA ILE A 229 -10.37 6.53 -51.42
C ILE A 229 -9.67 6.93 -52.73
N GLN A 230 -10.43 7.12 -53.85
CA GLN A 230 -9.84 7.52 -55.11
C GLN A 230 -9.14 8.88 -54.98
N THR A 231 -9.76 9.86 -54.32
CA THR A 231 -9.15 11.16 -54.07
C THR A 231 -7.84 11.04 -53.26
N LEU A 232 -7.79 10.13 -52.28
CA LEU A 232 -6.59 9.86 -51.50
C LEU A 232 -5.47 9.22 -52.34
N MET A 233 -5.85 8.31 -53.23
CA MET A 233 -4.90 7.63 -54.14
C MET A 233 -4.30 8.61 -55.16
N ASP A 234 -5.08 9.55 -55.64
CA ASP A 234 -4.67 10.54 -56.64
C ASP A 234 -3.96 11.77 -56.04
N ALA A 235 -4.01 11.94 -54.70
CA ALA A 235 -3.43 13.08 -54.03
C ALA A 235 -1.90 13.06 -54.04
N PRO A 236 -1.21 14.18 -54.39
CA PRO A 236 0.24 14.25 -54.28
C PRO A 236 0.67 14.19 -52.81
N MET A 237 1.53 13.24 -52.44
CA MET A 237 2.04 13.09 -51.10
C MET A 237 3.28 13.96 -50.91
N LYS A 238 3.34 14.64 -49.74
CA LYS A 238 4.49 15.50 -49.38
C LYS A 238 5.71 14.75 -48.90
N ASN A 239 5.60 13.42 -48.70
CA ASN A 239 6.65 12.60 -48.09
C ASN A 239 6.61 11.20 -48.74
N THR A 240 7.76 10.72 -49.18
CA THR A 240 7.96 9.38 -49.74
C THR A 240 7.50 8.24 -48.82
N TYR A 241 7.55 8.43 -47.52
CA TYR A 241 7.04 7.46 -46.52
C TYR A 241 5.50 7.34 -46.59
N HIS A 242 4.80 8.46 -46.86
CA HIS A 242 3.33 8.44 -47.03
C HIS A 242 2.89 7.81 -48.35
N GLU A 243 3.72 7.93 -49.40
CA GLU A 243 3.50 7.24 -50.66
C GLU A 243 3.55 5.74 -50.49
N LEU A 244 4.61 5.24 -49.80
CA LEU A 244 4.79 3.81 -49.50
C LEU A 244 3.68 3.19 -48.62
N ILE A 245 2.97 4.00 -47.81
CA ILE A 245 1.84 3.51 -47.00
C ILE A 245 0.54 3.52 -47.81
N ARG A 246 0.42 4.40 -48.77
CA ARG A 246 -0.77 4.51 -49.65
C ARG A 246 -0.84 3.34 -50.61
N ASP A 247 0.28 2.99 -51.27
CA ASP A 247 0.44 1.92 -52.23
C ASP A 247 0.44 0.56 -51.58
#